data_c171712017a618588528d3678bac06ef
#
_entry.id   c171712017a618588528d3678bac06ef
#
_cell.length_a   1.000
_cell.length_b   1.000
_cell.length_c   1.000
_cell.angle_alpha   90.00
_cell.angle_beta   90.00
_cell.angle_gamma   90.00
#
_symmetry.space_group_name_H-M   'P 1'
#
loop_
_entity.id
_entity.type
_entity.pdbx_description
1 polymer ?
#
loop_
_entity_poly.entity_id
_entity_poly.type
_entity_poly.pdbx_seq_one_letter_code
_entity_poly.pdbx_strand_id
1 'polypeptide(L)'
;MIDVISGSSKKIAGDTRNNWVTMMFVTHNRYNCFRKQIYIDTCIQAFHDLKRFGFEFGDFGFALNHVHFLVNIPKRYSLQTAEILLKSYTAKKMFEIFP
;
A
#
# COMPACT_ATOMS: atom_id res chain seq x y z
N MET A 1 -10.11 -7.37 3.98
CA MET A 1 -8.69 -7.75 4.04
C MET A 1 -7.93 -7.32 2.81
N ILE A 2 -6.70 -6.89 2.97
CA ILE A 2 -5.89 -6.38 1.86
C ILE A 2 -4.84 -7.41 1.47
N ASP A 3 -4.78 -7.72 0.17
CA ASP A 3 -3.74 -8.58 -0.40
C ASP A 3 -3.01 -7.85 -1.52
N VAL A 4 -1.74 -8.20 -1.72
CA VAL A 4 -1.00 -7.75 -2.88
C VAL A 4 -1.24 -8.74 -4.02
N ILE A 5 -1.77 -8.24 -5.11
CA ILE A 5 -1.98 -9.06 -6.30
C ILE A 5 -0.74 -8.98 -7.18
N SER A 6 -0.38 -10.10 -7.78
CA SER A 6 0.84 -10.23 -8.57
C SER A 6 1.00 -9.14 -9.62
N GLY A 7 2.24 -8.81 -9.92
CA GLY A 7 2.57 -7.84 -10.95
C GLY A 7 2.28 -6.41 -10.59
N SER A 8 1.88 -6.15 -9.37
CA SER A 8 1.42 -4.84 -8.95
C SER A 8 2.53 -3.87 -8.61
N SER A 9 3.77 -4.33 -8.48
CA SER A 9 4.88 -3.46 -8.13
C SER A 9 5.76 -3.22 -9.34
N LYS A 10 5.99 -1.96 -9.66
CA LYS A 10 6.80 -1.59 -10.80
C LYS A 10 7.68 -0.40 -10.45
N LYS A 11 8.98 -0.57 -10.63
CA LYS A 11 9.93 0.51 -10.39
C LYS A 11 9.85 1.56 -11.50
N ILE A 12 9.84 2.82 -11.11
CA ILE A 12 9.86 3.93 -12.06
C ILE A 12 11.27 4.09 -12.58
N ALA A 13 11.42 4.07 -13.92
CA ALA A 13 12.71 4.13 -14.57
C ALA A 13 13.35 5.51 -14.40
N GLY A 14 14.68 5.54 -14.43
CA GLY A 14 15.45 6.75 -14.60
C GLY A 14 15.95 7.45 -13.35
N ASP A 15 15.52 7.05 -12.15
CA ASP A 15 16.01 7.67 -10.92
C ASP A 15 16.81 6.65 -10.11
N THR A 16 18.13 6.82 -10.11
CA THR A 16 19.02 5.91 -9.38
C THR A 16 19.15 6.26 -7.91
N ARG A 17 18.70 7.44 -7.49
CA ARG A 17 18.81 7.90 -6.10
C ARG A 17 17.58 7.54 -5.27
N ASN A 18 16.44 7.41 -5.92
CA ASN A 18 15.18 7.09 -5.28
C ASN A 18 14.69 5.73 -5.78
N ASN A 19 13.93 5.08 -4.93
CA ASN A 19 13.40 3.76 -5.24
C ASN A 19 11.87 3.84 -5.32
N TRP A 20 11.37 4.70 -6.20
CA TRP A 20 9.95 4.87 -6.41
C TRP A 20 9.37 3.71 -7.21
N VAL A 21 8.31 3.15 -6.72
CA VAL A 21 7.59 2.08 -7.40
C VAL A 21 6.09 2.35 -7.32
N THR A 22 5.35 1.77 -8.26
CA THR A 22 3.89 1.73 -8.15
C THR A 22 3.49 0.39 -7.59
N MET A 23 2.53 0.40 -6.67
CA MET A 23 1.97 -0.81 -6.08
C MET A 23 0.46 -0.79 -6.17
N MET A 24 -0.13 -1.98 -6.20
CA MET A 24 -1.57 -2.13 -6.14
C MET A 24 -1.91 -3.21 -5.12
N PHE A 25 -2.77 -2.87 -4.17
CA PHE A 25 -3.31 -3.83 -3.21
C PHE A 25 -4.77 -4.07 -3.52
N VAL A 26 -5.16 -5.31 -3.56
CA VAL A 26 -6.54 -5.71 -3.84
C VAL A 26 -7.12 -6.38 -2.59
N THR A 27 -8.38 -6.09 -2.32
CA THR A 27 -9.06 -6.70 -1.19
C THR A 27 -9.25 -8.19 -1.40
N HIS A 28 -9.26 -8.93 -0.30
CA HIS A 28 -9.51 -10.37 -0.33
C HIS A 28 -10.87 -10.66 -0.97
N ASN A 29 -10.90 -11.59 -1.92
CA ASN A 29 -12.10 -11.96 -2.68
C ASN A 29 -12.76 -10.76 -3.38
N ARG A 30 -11.96 -9.73 -3.68
CA ARG A 30 -12.44 -8.52 -4.36
C ARG A 30 -13.62 -7.85 -3.64
N TYR A 31 -13.62 -7.92 -2.31
CA TYR A 31 -14.65 -7.27 -1.52
C TYR A 31 -14.56 -5.74 -1.69
N ASN A 32 -15.71 -5.10 -1.88
CA ASN A 32 -15.77 -3.66 -2.16
C ASN A 32 -15.68 -2.82 -0.88
N CYS A 33 -14.63 -3.00 -0.10
CA CYS A 33 -14.52 -2.34 1.19
C CYS A 33 -14.29 -0.82 1.06
N PHE A 34 -13.68 -0.37 -0.03
CA PHE A 34 -13.41 1.05 -0.23
C PHE A 34 -14.65 1.83 -0.68
N ARG A 35 -15.79 1.19 -0.71
CA ARG A 35 -17.05 1.88 -0.86
C ARG A 35 -17.35 2.79 0.33
N LYS A 36 -16.82 2.45 1.51
CA LYS A 36 -16.99 3.24 2.73
C LYS A 36 -15.75 4.07 2.99
N GLN A 37 -15.97 5.35 3.25
CA GLN A 37 -14.88 6.31 3.46
C GLN A 37 -13.98 5.92 4.63
N ILE A 38 -14.55 5.31 5.67
CA ILE A 38 -13.75 4.91 6.84
C ILE A 38 -12.62 3.95 6.47
N TYR A 39 -12.85 3.06 5.51
CA TYR A 39 -11.81 2.12 5.11
C TYR A 39 -10.74 2.80 4.26
N ILE A 40 -11.12 3.76 3.43
CA ILE A 40 -10.16 4.58 2.69
C ILE A 40 -9.29 5.34 3.68
N ASP A 41 -9.90 6.01 4.66
CA ASP A 41 -9.19 6.81 5.64
C ASP A 41 -8.25 5.95 6.48
N THR A 42 -8.68 4.75 6.86
CA THR A 42 -7.84 3.82 7.63
C THR A 42 -6.64 3.36 6.82
N CYS A 43 -6.84 3.08 5.55
CA CYS A 43 -5.75 2.67 4.67
C CYS A 43 -4.73 3.80 4.52
N ILE A 44 -5.19 5.02 4.29
CA ILE A 44 -4.31 6.19 4.17
C ILE A 44 -3.55 6.41 5.47
N GLN A 45 -4.24 6.30 6.62
CA GLN A 45 -3.60 6.47 7.92
C GLN A 45 -2.52 5.40 8.16
N ALA A 46 -2.78 4.16 7.74
CA ALA A 46 -1.81 3.09 7.87
C ALA A 46 -0.53 3.40 7.07
N PHE A 47 -0.69 3.89 5.85
CA PHE A 47 0.47 4.30 5.05
C PHE A 47 1.18 5.48 5.68
N HIS A 48 0.43 6.43 6.20
CA HIS A 48 1.03 7.58 6.88
C HIS A 48 1.86 7.14 8.09
N ASP A 49 1.38 6.17 8.86
CA ASP A 49 2.11 5.63 9.99
C ASP A 49 3.44 4.99 9.56
N LEU A 50 3.48 4.42 8.36
CA LEU A 50 4.67 3.75 7.86
C LEU A 50 5.78 4.72 7.44
N LYS A 51 5.48 6.01 7.35
CA LYS A 51 6.49 7.03 7.06
C LYS A 51 7.62 7.02 8.08
N ARG A 52 7.33 6.63 9.31
CA ARG A 52 8.35 6.55 10.37
C ARG A 52 9.44 5.52 10.07
N PHE A 53 9.17 4.58 9.17
CA PHE A 53 10.16 3.60 8.74
C PHE A 53 10.94 4.06 7.51
N GLY A 54 10.69 5.28 7.04
CA GLY A 54 11.40 5.86 5.91
C GLY A 54 10.67 5.80 4.59
N PHE A 55 9.46 5.26 4.56
CA PHE A 55 8.66 5.25 3.34
C PHE A 55 8.14 6.64 3.02
N GLU A 56 8.16 6.98 1.74
CA GLU A 56 7.51 8.19 1.25
C GLU A 56 6.43 7.75 0.26
N PHE A 57 5.31 8.46 0.24
CA PHE A 57 4.19 8.11 -0.60
C PHE A 57 3.85 9.25 -1.54
N GLY A 58 3.51 8.89 -2.79
CA GLY A 58 2.97 9.82 -3.75
C GLY A 58 1.44 9.74 -3.77
N ASP A 59 0.88 9.82 -4.96
CA ASP A 59 -0.57 9.83 -5.12
C ASP A 59 -1.18 8.46 -4.86
N PHE A 60 -2.39 8.47 -4.30
CA PHE A 60 -3.20 7.28 -4.10
C PHE A 60 -4.39 7.33 -5.05
N GLY A 61 -4.72 6.15 -5.60
CA GLY A 61 -5.95 5.98 -6.35
C GLY A 61 -6.74 4.82 -5.75
N PHE A 62 -7.99 5.08 -5.35
CA PHE A 62 -8.85 4.07 -4.77
C PHE A 62 -9.96 3.69 -5.75
N ALA A 63 -10.18 2.39 -5.91
CA ALA A 63 -11.38 1.86 -6.52
C ALA A 63 -12.15 1.12 -5.42
N LEU A 64 -13.27 0.51 -5.76
CA LEU A 64 -14.11 -0.14 -4.74
C LEU A 64 -13.38 -1.26 -4.02
N ASN A 65 -12.52 -1.99 -4.73
CA ASN A 65 -11.88 -3.18 -4.19
C ASN A 65 -10.36 -3.17 -4.30
N HIS A 66 -9.76 -2.03 -4.65
CA HIS A 66 -8.31 -1.96 -4.71
C HIS A 66 -7.83 -0.53 -4.53
N VAL A 67 -6.55 -0.41 -4.18
CA VAL A 67 -5.85 0.86 -4.09
C VAL A 67 -4.54 0.73 -4.85
N HIS A 68 -4.19 1.73 -5.65
CA HIS A 68 -2.88 1.83 -6.24
C HIS A 68 -2.21 3.10 -5.77
N PHE A 69 -0.89 3.06 -5.66
CA PHE A 69 -0.16 4.17 -5.09
C PHE A 69 1.31 4.14 -5.50
N LEU A 70 1.94 5.31 -5.38
CA LEU A 70 3.37 5.45 -5.52
C LEU A 70 4.01 5.40 -4.15
N VAL A 71 5.13 4.69 -4.03
CA VAL A 71 5.87 4.63 -2.78
C VAL A 71 7.37 4.65 -3.07
N ASN A 72 8.10 5.42 -2.28
CA ASN A 72 9.55 5.43 -2.29
C ASN A 72 10.03 4.53 -1.16
N ILE A 73 10.68 3.43 -1.52
CA ILE A 73 11.08 2.40 -0.58
C ILE A 73 12.48 2.72 -0.06
N PRO A 74 12.68 2.75 1.27
CA PRO A 74 14.02 2.93 1.83
C PRO A 74 14.98 1.87 1.30
N LYS A 75 16.23 2.25 1.05
CA LYS A 75 17.21 1.35 0.44
C LYS A 75 17.50 0.11 1.27
N ARG A 76 17.26 0.17 2.58
CA ARG A 76 17.48 -0.99 3.47
C ARG A 76 16.48 -2.11 3.27
N TYR A 77 15.38 -1.84 2.55
CA TYR A 77 14.36 -2.86 2.27
C TYR A 77 14.43 -3.29 0.83
N SER A 78 14.32 -4.60 0.60
CA SER A 78 14.07 -5.12 -0.74
C SER A 78 12.64 -4.80 -1.14
N LEU A 79 12.33 -4.86 -2.42
CA LEU A 79 10.97 -4.67 -2.91
C LEU A 79 10.02 -5.67 -2.24
N GLN A 80 10.43 -6.93 -2.17
CA GLN A 80 9.60 -7.97 -1.57
C GLN A 80 9.34 -7.71 -0.09
N THR A 81 10.36 -7.34 0.66
CA THR A 81 10.21 -7.04 2.09
C THR A 81 9.29 -5.84 2.29
N ALA A 82 9.44 -4.82 1.45
CA ALA A 82 8.59 -3.62 1.52
C ALA A 82 7.12 -3.98 1.25
N GLU A 83 6.85 -4.81 0.25
CA GLU A 83 5.49 -5.25 -0.05
C GLU A 83 4.87 -5.96 1.15
N ILE A 84 5.62 -6.87 1.76
CA ILE A 84 5.14 -7.62 2.92
C ILE A 84 4.84 -6.67 4.08
N LEU A 85 5.75 -5.75 4.35
CA LEU A 85 5.57 -4.79 5.46
C LEU A 85 4.36 -3.90 5.23
N LEU A 86 4.24 -3.33 4.05
CA LEU A 86 3.11 -2.44 3.71
C LEU A 86 1.78 -3.19 3.78
N LYS A 87 1.74 -4.39 3.22
CA LYS A 87 0.54 -5.22 3.23
C LYS A 87 0.15 -5.62 4.65
N SER A 88 1.11 -6.11 5.42
CA SER A 88 0.84 -6.62 6.77
C SER A 88 0.33 -5.52 7.69
N TYR A 89 0.98 -4.37 7.65
CA TYR A 89 0.58 -3.25 8.50
C TYR A 89 -0.81 -2.72 8.13
N THR A 90 -1.04 -2.56 6.83
CA THR A 90 -2.33 -2.08 6.35
C THR A 90 -3.45 -3.06 6.69
N ALA A 91 -3.21 -4.36 6.49
CA ALA A 91 -4.19 -5.38 6.83
C ALA A 91 -4.51 -5.38 8.32
N LYS A 92 -3.48 -5.25 9.17
CA LYS A 92 -3.68 -5.19 10.61
C LYS A 92 -4.58 -4.02 11.01
N LYS A 93 -4.35 -2.85 10.44
CA LYS A 93 -5.17 -1.67 10.74
C LYS A 93 -6.60 -1.84 10.24
N MET A 94 -6.77 -2.45 9.07
CA MET A 94 -8.11 -2.69 8.53
C MET A 94 -8.88 -3.68 9.40
N PHE A 95 -8.20 -4.70 9.93
CA PHE A 95 -8.83 -5.66 10.83
C PHE A 95 -9.33 -5.04 12.12
N GLU A 96 -8.70 -3.97 12.58
CA GLU A 96 -9.10 -3.30 13.80
C GLU A 96 -10.48 -2.65 13.69
N ILE A 97 -10.91 -2.31 12.48
CA ILE A 97 -12.20 -1.68 12.23
C ILE A 97 -13.16 -2.57 11.45
N PHE A 98 -12.64 -3.64 10.86
CA PHE A 98 -13.43 -4.56 10.04
C PHE A 98 -13.41 -5.92 10.73
N PRO A 99 -14.38 -6.22 11.57
CA PRO A 99 -14.43 -7.46 12.33
C PRO A 99 -14.67 -8.68 11.45
#